data_6aa73fc5a9ccbce74c81066881f4ae05
#
_entry.id   6aa73fc5a9ccbce74c81066881f4ae05
#
_cell.length_a   1.000
_cell.length_b   1.000
_cell.length_c   1.000
_cell.angle_alpha   90.00
_cell.angle_beta   90.00
_cell.angle_gamma   90.00
#
_symmetry.space_group_name_H-M   'P 1'
#
loop_
_entity.id
_entity.type
_entity.pdbx_description
1 polymer ?
#
loop_
_entity_poly.entity_id
_entity_poly.type
_entity_poly.pdbx_seq_one_letter_code
_entity_poly.pdbx_strand_id
1 'polypeptide(L)'
;MKTRRNVIPLVLIGMFMVSFIWLRALFISAGITNGSIKGIALDSKGELFIGTSNQMVVMQDGKEIRSFLLPIDDNYCFLIENDNLLIASQRSCFAKVLDLYGNHISDSMLTFEDLKESANVTIKADGKTYTIIDKSFFKQKEIQCDNVTIYKMSVVDCLFSDRVFYPLNAVFFICYTICLFRFLKKRAIRK
;
A
#
# COMPACT_ATOMS: atom_id res chain seq x y z
N MET A 1 -12.05 39.31 -22.48
CA MET A 1 -11.30 38.07 -22.85
C MET A 1 -10.21 37.61 -21.85
N LYS A 2 -9.62 38.49 -21.03
CA LYS A 2 -8.52 38.13 -20.07
C LYS A 2 -8.94 37.21 -18.89
N THR A 3 -10.21 37.18 -18.51
CA THR A 3 -10.71 36.41 -17.35
C THR A 3 -10.77 34.90 -17.60
N ARG A 4 -11.07 34.46 -18.83
CA ARG A 4 -11.11 33.02 -19.20
C ARG A 4 -9.75 32.35 -19.09
N ARG A 5 -8.66 33.07 -19.40
CA ARG A 5 -7.29 32.53 -19.43
C ARG A 5 -6.77 32.09 -18.05
N ASN A 6 -7.32 32.63 -16.95
CA ASN A 6 -6.87 32.31 -15.59
C ASN A 6 -7.68 31.22 -14.90
N VAL A 7 -8.84 30.82 -15.46
CA VAL A 7 -9.70 29.75 -14.91
C VAL A 7 -9.21 28.37 -15.41
N ILE A 8 -8.70 28.33 -16.65
CA ILE A 8 -8.27 27.08 -17.28
C ILE A 8 -7.25 26.29 -16.45
N PRO A 9 -6.12 26.88 -15.97
CA PRO A 9 -5.16 26.13 -15.17
C PRO A 9 -5.73 25.64 -13.85
N LEU A 10 -6.65 26.40 -13.22
CA LEU A 10 -7.30 25.99 -11.99
C LEU A 10 -8.19 24.75 -12.21
N VAL A 11 -9.00 24.76 -13.26
CA VAL A 11 -9.85 23.62 -13.61
C VAL A 11 -9.02 22.42 -13.96
N LEU A 12 -7.94 22.59 -14.75
CA LEU A 12 -7.04 21.49 -15.12
C LEU A 12 -6.36 20.85 -13.92
N ILE A 13 -5.86 21.63 -12.96
CA ILE A 13 -5.24 21.10 -11.74
C ILE A 13 -6.28 20.31 -10.93
N GLY A 14 -7.49 20.86 -10.75
CA GLY A 14 -8.57 20.17 -10.03
C GLY A 14 -8.97 18.86 -10.72
N MET A 15 -9.14 18.86 -12.03
CA MET A 15 -9.45 17.65 -12.80
C MET A 15 -8.32 16.62 -12.70
N PHE A 16 -7.05 17.04 -12.77
CA PHE A 16 -5.92 16.14 -12.63
C PHE A 16 -5.89 15.47 -11.26
N MET A 17 -6.12 16.23 -10.17
CA MET A 17 -6.18 15.66 -8.82
C MET A 17 -7.27 14.61 -8.69
N VAL A 18 -8.49 14.93 -9.13
CA VAL A 18 -9.61 13.99 -9.08
C VAL A 18 -9.32 12.75 -9.91
N SER A 19 -8.82 12.92 -11.15
CA SER A 19 -8.46 11.80 -12.03
C SER A 19 -7.37 10.92 -11.43
N PHE A 20 -6.37 11.50 -10.75
CA PHE A 20 -5.29 10.76 -10.13
C PHE A 20 -5.77 9.91 -8.94
N ILE A 21 -6.70 10.44 -8.12
CA ILE A 21 -7.34 9.71 -7.03
C ILE A 21 -8.18 8.54 -7.57
N TRP A 22 -8.98 8.79 -8.61
CA TRP A 22 -9.78 7.75 -9.27
C TRP A 22 -8.90 6.67 -9.92
N LEU A 23 -7.82 7.07 -10.58
CA LEU A 23 -6.88 6.13 -11.20
C LEU A 23 -6.25 5.20 -10.16
N ARG A 24 -5.85 5.75 -9.00
CA ARG A 24 -5.36 4.92 -7.89
C ARG A 24 -6.40 3.91 -7.44
N ALA A 25 -7.63 4.36 -7.17
CA ALA A 25 -8.71 3.48 -6.72
C ALA A 25 -8.98 2.37 -7.75
N LEU A 26 -9.02 2.72 -9.03
CA LEU A 26 -9.20 1.77 -10.13
C LEU A 26 -8.07 0.74 -10.20
N PHE A 27 -6.81 1.16 -10.10
CA PHE A 27 -5.66 0.26 -10.18
C PHE A 27 -5.59 -0.69 -8.99
N ILE A 28 -5.93 -0.22 -7.79
CA ILE A 28 -6.02 -1.07 -6.60
C ILE A 28 -7.16 -2.08 -6.75
N SER A 29 -8.36 -1.62 -7.13
CA SER A 29 -9.52 -2.51 -7.27
C SER A 29 -9.38 -3.53 -8.40
N ALA A 30 -8.66 -3.18 -9.47
CA ALA A 30 -8.37 -4.08 -10.58
C ALA A 30 -7.18 -5.04 -10.31
N GLY A 31 -6.53 -4.92 -9.14
CA GLY A 31 -5.34 -5.74 -8.82
C GLY A 31 -4.12 -5.43 -9.68
N ILE A 32 -4.10 -4.28 -10.39
CA ILE A 32 -2.98 -3.86 -11.25
C ILE A 32 -1.79 -3.41 -10.41
N THR A 33 -2.04 -2.90 -9.21
CA THR A 33 -1.00 -2.47 -8.26
C THR A 33 -1.17 -3.23 -6.94
N ASN A 34 -0.05 -3.72 -6.42
CA ASN A 34 0.01 -4.39 -5.12
C ASN A 34 0.10 -3.37 -3.96
N GLY A 35 0.38 -2.12 -4.28
CA GLY A 35 0.60 -1.08 -3.29
C GLY A 35 1.85 -1.29 -2.44
N SER A 36 1.82 -0.86 -1.18
CA SER A 36 2.99 -0.90 -0.29
C SER A 36 3.15 -2.26 0.39
N ILE A 37 4.38 -2.75 0.53
CA ILE A 37 4.69 -3.91 1.37
C ILE A 37 4.36 -3.56 2.83
N LYS A 38 3.54 -4.40 3.47
CA LYS A 38 3.07 -4.26 4.86
C LYS A 38 3.85 -5.15 5.83
N GLY A 39 4.29 -6.32 5.39
CA GLY A 39 5.02 -7.28 6.20
C GLY A 39 5.41 -8.52 5.42
N ILE A 40 6.11 -9.44 6.11
CA ILE A 40 6.48 -10.75 5.59
C ILE A 40 6.21 -11.81 6.66
N ALA A 41 5.90 -13.03 6.24
CA ALA A 41 5.79 -14.21 7.10
C ALA A 41 6.25 -15.45 6.32
N LEU A 42 6.64 -16.51 7.04
CA LEU A 42 6.99 -17.81 6.46
C LEU A 42 6.04 -18.87 7.01
N ASP A 43 5.63 -19.79 6.16
CA ASP A 43 4.89 -20.98 6.58
C ASP A 43 5.84 -22.14 6.96
N SER A 44 5.26 -23.26 7.37
CA SER A 44 6.00 -24.47 7.75
C SER A 44 6.78 -25.12 6.59
N LYS A 45 6.45 -24.79 5.33
CA LYS A 45 7.09 -25.30 4.11
C LYS A 45 8.18 -24.37 3.56
N GLY A 46 8.40 -23.22 4.22
CA GLY A 46 9.35 -22.21 3.77
C GLY A 46 8.83 -21.32 2.64
N GLU A 47 7.52 -21.32 2.39
CA GLU A 47 6.89 -20.35 1.47
C GLU A 47 6.87 -18.96 2.12
N LEU A 48 7.36 -17.95 1.41
CA LEU A 48 7.38 -16.57 1.89
C LEU A 48 6.12 -15.83 1.48
N PHE A 49 5.34 -15.43 2.46
CA PHE A 49 4.15 -14.61 2.30
C PHE A 49 4.52 -13.13 2.43
N ILE A 50 4.19 -12.35 1.43
CA ILE A 50 4.42 -10.91 1.35
C ILE A 50 3.08 -10.21 1.37
N GLY A 51 2.77 -9.56 2.48
CA GLY A 51 1.58 -8.72 2.59
C GLY A 51 1.79 -7.40 1.88
N THR A 52 0.87 -7.02 1.00
CA THR A 52 0.85 -5.74 0.29
C THR A 52 -0.41 -4.96 0.65
N SER A 53 -0.70 -3.82 0.03
CA SER A 53 -1.86 -3.00 0.42
C SER A 53 -3.20 -3.70 0.24
N ASN A 54 -3.33 -4.64 -0.69
CA ASN A 54 -4.61 -5.25 -1.06
C ASN A 54 -4.53 -6.76 -1.35
N GLN A 55 -3.35 -7.32 -1.36
CA GLN A 55 -3.17 -8.75 -1.66
C GLN A 55 -2.00 -9.36 -0.89
N MET A 56 -2.02 -10.68 -0.82
CA MET A 56 -0.91 -11.51 -0.38
C MET A 56 -0.22 -12.10 -1.60
N VAL A 57 1.10 -11.92 -1.67
CA VAL A 57 1.95 -12.55 -2.69
C VAL A 57 2.73 -13.66 -2.01
N VAL A 58 2.73 -14.86 -2.58
CA VAL A 58 3.42 -16.02 -2.02
C VAL A 58 4.57 -16.40 -2.94
N MET A 59 5.76 -16.49 -2.37
CA MET A 59 6.98 -16.79 -3.08
C MET A 59 7.63 -18.08 -2.57
N GLN A 60 8.20 -18.83 -3.48
CA GLN A 60 9.04 -19.98 -3.17
C GLN A 60 10.29 -19.93 -4.07
N ASP A 61 11.46 -20.12 -3.49
CA ASP A 61 12.76 -20.09 -4.19
C ASP A 61 12.96 -18.84 -5.06
N GLY A 62 12.50 -17.67 -4.56
CA GLY A 62 12.62 -16.38 -5.23
C GLY A 62 11.65 -16.17 -6.40
N LYS A 63 10.67 -17.06 -6.59
CA LYS A 63 9.63 -16.92 -7.62
C LYS A 63 8.26 -16.81 -6.99
N GLU A 64 7.43 -15.93 -7.56
CA GLU A 64 6.01 -15.88 -7.20
C GLU A 64 5.32 -17.18 -7.69
N ILE A 65 4.68 -17.89 -6.75
CA ILE A 65 3.95 -19.12 -7.04
C ILE A 65 2.44 -18.91 -7.05
N ARG A 66 1.95 -17.93 -6.28
CA ARG A 66 0.54 -17.53 -6.25
C ARG A 66 0.38 -16.15 -5.62
N SER A 67 -0.76 -15.53 -5.87
CA SER A 67 -1.22 -14.35 -5.14
C SER A 67 -2.74 -14.40 -4.99
N PHE A 68 -3.27 -13.76 -3.93
CA PHE A 68 -4.70 -13.67 -3.68
C PHE A 68 -5.06 -12.34 -3.01
N LEU A 69 -6.27 -11.85 -3.29
CA LEU A 69 -6.78 -10.62 -2.70
C LEU A 69 -7.12 -10.85 -1.23
N LEU A 70 -6.79 -9.86 -0.41
CA LEU A 70 -7.15 -9.89 1.00
C LEU A 70 -8.53 -9.25 1.20
N PRO A 71 -9.38 -9.83 2.05
CA PRO A 71 -10.70 -9.28 2.38
C PRO A 71 -10.58 -8.12 3.38
N ILE A 72 -9.65 -7.18 3.12
CA ILE A 72 -9.30 -6.07 4.03
C ILE A 72 -9.00 -4.82 3.19
N ASP A 73 -9.69 -3.73 3.49
CA ASP A 73 -9.56 -2.44 2.79
C ASP A 73 -8.71 -1.41 3.54
N ASP A 74 -8.05 -1.81 4.64
CA ASP A 74 -7.38 -0.89 5.55
C ASP A 74 -5.94 -1.31 5.86
N ASN A 75 -5.29 -0.55 6.72
CA ASN A 75 -4.00 -0.93 7.28
C ASN A 75 -4.15 -2.19 8.13
N TYR A 76 -3.30 -3.17 7.93
CA TYR A 76 -3.39 -4.46 8.59
C TYR A 76 -2.01 -4.98 9.00
N CYS A 77 -2.03 -5.90 9.96
CA CYS A 77 -0.92 -6.76 10.34
C CYS A 77 -1.32 -8.21 10.14
N PHE A 78 -0.34 -9.07 9.92
CA PHE A 78 -0.58 -10.50 9.77
C PHE A 78 0.59 -11.33 10.29
N LEU A 79 0.28 -12.57 10.61
CA LEU A 79 1.27 -13.61 10.92
C LEU A 79 0.76 -14.96 10.42
N ILE A 80 1.65 -15.94 10.35
CA ILE A 80 1.29 -17.33 10.06
C ILE A 80 1.53 -18.14 11.33
N GLU A 81 0.49 -18.84 11.78
CA GLU A 81 0.51 -19.71 12.93
C GLU A 81 -0.23 -21.00 12.62
N ASN A 82 0.41 -22.16 12.85
CA ASN A 82 -0.15 -23.49 12.56
C ASN A 82 -0.69 -23.61 11.13
N ASP A 83 0.05 -23.09 10.16
CA ASP A 83 -0.32 -23.03 8.73
C ASP A 83 -1.65 -22.33 8.46
N ASN A 84 -2.04 -21.40 9.34
CA ASN A 84 -3.15 -20.49 9.12
C ASN A 84 -2.62 -19.04 9.07
N LEU A 85 -3.23 -18.25 8.21
CA LEU A 85 -2.93 -16.84 8.06
C LEU A 85 -3.89 -16.01 8.95
N LEU A 86 -3.36 -15.44 10.01
CA LEU A 86 -4.10 -14.54 10.90
C LEU A 86 -3.90 -13.10 10.41
N ILE A 87 -4.99 -12.39 10.16
CA ILE A 87 -4.95 -11.00 9.67
C ILE A 87 -5.88 -10.14 10.50
N ALA A 88 -5.36 -9.05 11.06
CA ALA A 88 -6.16 -8.03 11.73
C ALA A 88 -6.00 -6.68 11.04
N SER A 89 -7.11 -6.02 10.74
CA SER A 89 -7.10 -4.64 10.28
C SER A 89 -7.18 -3.66 11.44
N GLN A 90 -6.68 -2.44 11.23
CA GLN A 90 -6.71 -1.40 12.24
C GLN A 90 -8.13 -1.01 12.68
N ARG A 91 -9.13 -1.26 11.82
CA ARG A 91 -10.55 -0.96 12.08
C ARG A 91 -11.36 -2.15 12.57
N SER A 92 -10.84 -3.38 12.42
CA SER A 92 -11.54 -4.56 12.91
C SER A 92 -11.25 -4.79 14.39
N CYS A 93 -12.27 -5.21 15.14
CA CYS A 93 -12.10 -5.58 16.53
C CYS A 93 -11.39 -6.93 16.71
N PHE A 94 -11.42 -7.78 15.67
CA PHE A 94 -10.93 -9.16 15.71
C PHE A 94 -10.13 -9.49 14.46
N ALA A 95 -9.17 -10.40 14.62
CA ALA A 95 -8.44 -10.96 13.50
C ALA A 95 -9.29 -12.00 12.77
N LYS A 96 -9.14 -12.06 11.44
CA LYS A 96 -9.65 -13.14 10.60
C LYS A 96 -8.59 -14.22 10.48
N VAL A 97 -9.03 -15.46 10.58
CA VAL A 97 -8.21 -16.65 10.31
C VAL A 97 -8.53 -17.13 8.92
N LEU A 98 -7.54 -17.12 8.05
CA LEU A 98 -7.64 -17.61 6.67
C LEU A 98 -6.77 -18.85 6.50
N ASP A 99 -7.09 -19.70 5.56
CA ASP A 99 -6.13 -20.70 5.08
C ASP A 99 -4.99 -20.01 4.28
N LEU A 100 -3.96 -20.78 3.93
CA LEU A 100 -2.83 -20.27 3.15
C LEU A 100 -3.19 -19.90 1.69
N TYR A 101 -4.44 -20.11 1.27
CA TYR A 101 -4.99 -19.72 -0.03
C TYR A 101 -5.90 -18.48 0.06
N GLY A 102 -6.12 -17.95 1.27
CA GLY A 102 -6.94 -16.77 1.51
C GLY A 102 -8.42 -17.05 1.78
N ASN A 103 -8.85 -18.30 1.91
CA ASN A 103 -10.22 -18.64 2.26
C ASN A 103 -10.44 -18.42 3.75
N HIS A 104 -11.56 -17.80 4.11
CA HIS A 104 -11.93 -17.56 5.51
C HIS A 104 -12.27 -18.87 6.22
N ILE A 105 -11.67 -19.11 7.37
CA ILE A 105 -11.91 -20.27 8.24
C ILE A 105 -12.76 -19.86 9.44
N SER A 106 -12.31 -18.85 10.18
CA SER A 106 -12.95 -18.39 11.42
C SER A 106 -12.48 -16.98 11.79
N ASP A 107 -13.02 -16.42 12.85
CA ASP A 107 -12.52 -15.22 13.50
C ASP A 107 -11.76 -15.59 14.78
N SER A 108 -10.73 -14.81 15.09
CA SER A 108 -9.91 -14.94 16.31
C SER A 108 -10.15 -13.74 17.22
N MET A 109 -10.01 -13.92 18.51
CA MET A 109 -10.08 -12.82 19.50
C MET A 109 -8.83 -11.93 19.51
N LEU A 110 -7.79 -12.26 18.75
CA LEU A 110 -6.61 -11.42 18.60
C LEU A 110 -6.96 -10.09 17.95
N THR A 111 -6.36 -9.03 18.42
CA THR A 111 -6.57 -7.67 17.92
C THR A 111 -5.45 -7.25 16.97
N PHE A 112 -5.62 -6.10 16.33
CA PHE A 112 -4.57 -5.49 15.50
C PHE A 112 -3.28 -5.22 16.31
N GLU A 113 -3.38 -4.76 17.54
CA GLU A 113 -2.19 -4.46 18.38
C GLU A 113 -1.46 -5.75 18.77
N ASP A 114 -2.18 -6.84 19.04
CA ASP A 114 -1.55 -8.14 19.33
C ASP A 114 -0.72 -8.64 18.14
N LEU A 115 -1.27 -8.54 16.93
CA LEU A 115 -0.56 -8.95 15.71
C LEU A 115 0.55 -7.98 15.31
N LYS A 116 0.41 -6.71 15.61
CA LYS A 116 1.39 -5.67 15.26
C LYS A 116 2.71 -5.86 15.99
N GLU A 117 2.69 -6.30 17.27
CA GLU A 117 3.89 -6.63 18.00
C GLU A 117 4.64 -7.82 17.39
N SER A 118 3.92 -8.72 16.74
CA SER A 118 4.44 -9.90 16.05
C SER A 118 4.78 -9.65 14.57
N ALA A 119 4.42 -8.47 14.03
CA ALA A 119 4.67 -8.15 12.62
C ALA A 119 6.17 -7.98 12.34
N ASN A 120 6.71 -8.86 11.50
CA ASN A 120 8.14 -8.96 11.27
C ASN A 120 8.61 -8.13 10.07
N VAL A 121 9.60 -7.29 10.31
CA VAL A 121 10.41 -6.63 9.26
C VAL A 121 11.58 -7.52 8.83
N THR A 122 11.97 -8.43 9.74
CA THR A 122 13.05 -9.39 9.52
C THR A 122 12.65 -10.74 10.08
N ILE A 123 12.79 -11.79 9.28
CA ILE A 123 12.52 -13.19 9.66
C ILE A 123 13.78 -14.01 9.45
N LYS A 124 14.09 -14.87 10.40
CA LYS A 124 15.18 -15.86 10.30
C LYS A 124 14.58 -17.26 10.33
N ALA A 125 14.78 -18.02 9.27
CA ALA A 125 14.36 -19.42 9.18
C ALA A 125 15.33 -20.20 8.31
N ASP A 126 15.62 -21.44 8.67
CA ASP A 126 16.48 -22.37 7.94
C ASP A 126 17.85 -21.81 7.55
N GLY A 127 18.44 -21.01 8.45
CA GLY A 127 19.72 -20.35 8.22
C GLY A 127 19.67 -19.16 7.28
N LYS A 128 18.52 -18.81 6.72
CA LYS A 128 18.29 -17.66 5.85
C LYS A 128 17.70 -16.48 6.63
N THR A 129 18.03 -15.27 6.21
CA THR A 129 17.52 -14.04 6.79
C THR A 129 16.76 -13.25 5.72
N TYR A 130 15.45 -13.09 5.92
CA TYR A 130 14.58 -12.29 5.06
C TYR A 130 14.37 -10.93 5.69
N THR A 131 14.61 -9.86 4.95
CA THR A 131 14.51 -8.48 5.48
C THR A 131 13.80 -7.58 4.49
N ILE A 132 12.86 -6.76 4.98
CA ILE A 132 12.27 -5.67 4.21
C ILE A 132 13.23 -4.49 4.24
N ILE A 133 13.69 -4.05 3.07
CA ILE A 133 14.58 -2.90 2.91
C ILE A 133 13.77 -1.71 2.42
N ASP A 134 13.77 -0.65 3.22
CA ASP A 134 13.12 0.63 2.94
C ASP A 134 14.17 1.74 2.84
N LYS A 135 14.76 1.89 1.66
CA LYS A 135 15.97 2.73 1.46
C LYS A 135 15.72 4.22 1.36
N SER A 136 14.57 4.69 0.90
CA SER A 136 14.24 6.13 0.83
C SER A 136 12.78 6.37 0.40
N PHE A 137 12.35 7.65 0.53
CA PHE A 137 11.00 8.08 0.21
C PHE A 137 10.53 7.72 -1.21
N PHE A 138 11.39 7.84 -2.21
CA PHE A 138 11.08 7.54 -3.61
C PHE A 138 11.62 6.20 -4.10
N LYS A 139 12.37 5.47 -3.27
CA LYS A 139 12.88 4.16 -3.67
C LYS A 139 11.86 3.08 -3.38
N GLN A 140 11.79 2.13 -4.29
CA GLN A 140 10.97 0.94 -4.15
C GLN A 140 11.41 0.16 -2.92
N LYS A 141 10.43 -0.27 -2.11
CA LYS A 141 10.69 -1.27 -1.07
C LYS A 141 11.07 -2.58 -1.73
N GLU A 142 12.02 -3.28 -1.14
CA GLU A 142 12.46 -4.59 -1.61
C GLU A 142 12.57 -5.56 -0.44
N ILE A 143 12.46 -6.85 -0.73
CA ILE A 143 12.71 -7.91 0.22
C ILE A 143 13.99 -8.59 -0.20
N GLN A 144 14.91 -8.72 0.74
CA GLN A 144 16.18 -9.41 0.55
C GLN A 144 16.23 -10.70 1.37
N CYS A 145 16.79 -11.73 0.78
CA CYS A 145 17.21 -12.96 1.45
C CYS A 145 18.72 -12.99 1.43
N ASP A 146 19.36 -12.96 2.61
CA ASP A 146 20.84 -12.96 2.76
C ASP A 146 21.53 -11.91 1.87
N ASN A 147 20.98 -10.68 1.83
CA ASN A 147 21.41 -9.54 1.01
C ASN A 147 21.15 -9.68 -0.51
N VAL A 148 20.47 -10.71 -0.97
CA VAL A 148 20.04 -10.86 -2.36
C VAL A 148 18.57 -10.41 -2.47
N THR A 149 18.28 -9.47 -3.38
CA THR A 149 16.90 -9.02 -3.61
C THR A 149 16.10 -10.13 -4.29
N ILE A 150 15.06 -10.62 -3.60
CA ILE A 150 14.15 -11.66 -4.10
C ILE A 150 12.81 -11.10 -4.55
N TYR A 151 12.40 -9.97 -4.00
CA TYR A 151 11.16 -9.28 -4.37
C TYR A 151 11.37 -7.77 -4.37
N LYS A 152 10.81 -7.10 -5.37
CA LYS A 152 10.88 -5.64 -5.48
C LYS A 152 9.53 -5.09 -5.93
N MET A 153 9.04 -4.09 -5.23
CA MET A 153 7.85 -3.35 -5.65
C MET A 153 8.03 -2.80 -7.07
N SER A 154 6.98 -2.82 -7.86
CA SER A 154 6.99 -2.17 -9.17
C SER A 154 7.06 -0.63 -9.02
N VAL A 155 7.42 0.07 -10.10
CA VAL A 155 7.39 1.54 -10.12
C VAL A 155 5.97 2.06 -9.91
N VAL A 156 4.98 1.34 -10.46
CA VAL A 156 3.56 1.67 -10.31
C VAL A 156 3.12 1.53 -8.86
N ASP A 157 3.50 0.42 -8.19
CA ASP A 157 3.23 0.22 -6.76
C ASP A 157 3.84 1.32 -5.89
N CYS A 158 5.08 1.73 -6.21
CA CYS A 158 5.75 2.81 -5.49
C CYS A 158 5.00 4.14 -5.65
N LEU A 159 4.58 4.48 -6.86
CA LEU A 159 3.85 5.73 -7.16
C LEU A 159 2.50 5.79 -6.45
N PHE A 160 1.78 4.67 -6.39
CA PHE A 160 0.48 4.57 -5.72
C PHE A 160 0.57 4.16 -4.24
N SER A 161 1.77 3.95 -3.71
CA SER A 161 1.95 3.74 -2.27
C SER A 161 1.51 4.96 -1.47
N ASP A 162 0.98 4.75 -0.28
CA ASP A 162 0.54 5.82 0.61
C ASP A 162 1.62 6.86 0.86
N ARG A 163 2.87 6.42 0.91
CA ARG A 163 4.05 7.25 1.16
C ARG A 163 4.31 8.31 0.08
N VAL A 164 4.05 7.99 -1.18
CA VAL A 164 4.25 8.90 -2.33
C VAL A 164 2.95 9.59 -2.69
N PHE A 165 1.86 8.84 -2.69
CA PHE A 165 0.56 9.30 -3.14
C PHE A 165 0.02 10.47 -2.30
N TYR A 166 0.01 10.36 -0.97
CA TYR A 166 -0.54 11.42 -0.11
C TYR A 166 0.26 12.71 -0.14
N PRO A 167 1.60 12.71 0.01
CA PRO A 167 2.38 13.95 -0.11
C PRO A 167 2.25 14.62 -1.48
N LEU A 168 2.20 13.82 -2.55
CA LEU A 168 2.02 14.36 -3.91
C LEU A 168 0.67 15.06 -4.04
N ASN A 169 -0.41 14.44 -3.57
CA ASN A 169 -1.74 15.07 -3.54
C ASN A 169 -1.77 16.31 -2.66
N ALA A 170 -1.09 16.32 -1.51
CA ALA A 170 -1.00 17.50 -0.64
C ALA A 170 -0.33 18.68 -1.36
N VAL A 171 0.76 18.44 -2.10
CA VAL A 171 1.42 19.47 -2.91
C VAL A 171 0.46 20.01 -3.98
N PHE A 172 -0.23 19.14 -4.71
CA PHE A 172 -1.24 19.57 -5.70
C PHE A 172 -2.35 20.39 -5.06
N PHE A 173 -2.85 19.98 -3.89
CA PHE A 173 -3.90 20.71 -3.16
C PHE A 173 -3.42 22.11 -2.74
N ILE A 174 -2.20 22.24 -2.24
CA ILE A 174 -1.61 23.54 -1.88
C ILE A 174 -1.49 24.43 -3.12
N CYS A 175 -0.96 23.91 -4.23
CA CYS A 175 -0.86 24.65 -5.49
C CYS A 175 -2.24 25.11 -5.98
N TYR A 176 -3.23 24.23 -5.93
CA TYR A 176 -4.61 24.55 -6.29
C TYR A 176 -5.17 25.69 -5.44
N THR A 177 -4.99 25.62 -4.13
CA THR A 177 -5.48 26.61 -3.16
C THR A 177 -4.82 27.99 -3.39
N ILE A 178 -3.51 28.02 -3.64
CA ILE A 178 -2.80 29.26 -3.97
C ILE A 178 -3.32 29.87 -5.28
N CYS A 179 -3.52 29.03 -6.31
CA CYS A 179 -4.06 29.50 -7.60
C CYS A 179 -5.48 30.04 -7.45
N LEU A 180 -6.33 29.35 -6.67
CA LEU A 180 -7.71 29.77 -6.38
C LEU A 180 -7.71 31.11 -5.63
N PHE A 181 -6.92 31.26 -4.58
CA PHE A 181 -6.82 32.48 -3.80
C PHE A 181 -6.36 33.69 -4.67
N ARG A 182 -5.32 33.50 -5.50
CA ARG A 182 -4.87 34.52 -6.45
C ARG A 182 -5.94 34.89 -7.46
N PHE A 183 -6.73 33.94 -7.91
CA PHE A 183 -7.85 34.18 -8.82
C PHE A 183 -8.95 35.00 -8.16
N LEU A 184 -9.37 34.61 -6.95
CA LEU A 184 -10.40 35.34 -6.19
C LEU A 184 -9.98 36.77 -5.85
N LYS A 185 -8.74 36.97 -5.37
CA LYS A 185 -8.19 38.30 -5.09
C LYS A 185 -8.21 39.22 -6.32
N LYS A 186 -7.83 38.70 -7.50
CA LYS A 186 -7.88 39.47 -8.75
C LYS A 186 -9.31 39.83 -9.16
N ARG A 187 -10.29 38.99 -8.80
CA ARG A 187 -11.69 39.27 -9.10
C ARG A 187 -12.29 40.31 -8.15
N ALA A 188 -11.91 40.31 -6.87
CA ALA A 188 -12.35 41.28 -5.88
C ALA A 188 -11.84 42.72 -6.16
N ILE A 189 -10.62 42.86 -6.70
CA ILE A 189 -10.05 44.18 -7.04
C ILE A 189 -10.67 44.79 -8.32
N ARG A 190 -11.40 43.98 -9.11
CA ARG A 190 -12.03 44.45 -10.36
C ARG A 190 -13.51 44.78 -10.23
N LYS A 191 -14.08 44.65 -9.06
CA LYS A 191 -15.39 45.18 -8.68
C LYS A 191 -15.23 46.53 -7.98
#